data_8206a6b2af39a8340122bed655d80b99
#
_entry.id   8206a6b2af39a8340122bed655d80b99
#
_cell.length_a   1.000
_cell.length_b   1.000
_cell.length_c   1.000
_cell.angle_alpha   90.00
_cell.angle_beta   90.00
_cell.angle_gamma   90.00
#
_symmetry.space_group_name_H-M   'P 1'
#
loop_
_entity.id
_entity.type
_entity.pdbx_description
1 polymer ?
#
loop_
_entity_poly.entity_id
_entity_poly.type
_entity_poly.pdbx_seq_one_letter_code
_entity_poly.pdbx_strand_id
1 'polypeptide(L)'
;MPPIRGALFIEGKGEYYAAPRLMQRLWGHLGLQPFVQWDIALQNSNFKDDAYLAAQLNSIFGLRNGRYQLLVVMFDSDEKKNGACMCPRDKGPSTADVLRAANLPIPSAVVLPYKEYEHWFVACLPVWAGRQVVDPRTQQPLCAFVQDTTAALDGINGRDGKGPIDDHIATGEPYRETTHQLALTQMLDFAHLQQPDIDELVPAFGTLCRACQFLAQQLANPAPGTVYPPAP
;
A
#
# COMPACT_ATOMS: atom_id res chain seq x y z
N MET A 1 -11.80 25.11 6.38
CA MET A 1 -11.73 24.47 5.06
C MET A 1 -12.21 23.03 5.20
N PRO A 2 -12.91 22.46 4.22
CA PRO A 2 -13.20 21.04 4.24
C PRO A 2 -11.89 20.23 4.24
N PRO A 3 -11.87 19.03 4.81
CA PRO A 3 -10.65 18.20 4.83
C PRO A 3 -10.28 17.80 3.40
N ILE A 4 -8.96 17.79 3.12
CA ILE A 4 -8.43 17.22 1.88
C ILE A 4 -8.75 15.71 1.86
N ARG A 5 -9.28 15.20 0.78
CA ARG A 5 -9.63 13.78 0.63
C ARG A 5 -8.78 13.10 -0.43
N GLY A 6 -8.16 12.00 -0.07
CA GLY A 6 -7.42 11.13 -0.97
C GLY A 6 -8.25 9.89 -1.32
N ALA A 7 -8.29 9.55 -2.59
CA ALA A 7 -8.89 8.30 -3.09
C ALA A 7 -7.86 7.19 -3.07
N LEU A 8 -8.27 5.99 -2.68
CA LEU A 8 -7.49 4.76 -2.80
C LEU A 8 -8.21 3.79 -3.74
N PHE A 9 -7.48 3.30 -4.73
CA PHE A 9 -7.84 2.13 -5.52
C PHE A 9 -6.98 0.98 -5.00
N ILE A 10 -7.61 -0.07 -4.50
CA ILE A 10 -6.95 -1.22 -3.86
C ILE A 10 -7.50 -2.53 -4.40
N GLU A 11 -6.72 -3.59 -4.28
CA GLU A 11 -7.09 -4.89 -4.81
C GLU A 11 -7.94 -5.71 -3.85
N GLY A 12 -7.41 -6.00 -2.67
CA GLY A 12 -7.90 -7.00 -1.76
C GLY A 12 -8.87 -6.49 -0.70
N LYS A 13 -9.53 -7.45 -0.01
CA LYS A 13 -10.44 -7.13 1.09
C LYS A 13 -9.69 -6.72 2.37
N GLY A 14 -8.48 -7.22 2.55
CA GLY A 14 -7.64 -6.90 3.69
C GLY A 14 -7.23 -5.44 3.67
N GLU A 15 -6.80 -4.93 2.50
CA GLU A 15 -6.41 -3.54 2.32
C GLU A 15 -7.56 -2.56 2.53
N TYR A 16 -8.82 -3.00 2.43
CA TYR A 16 -9.98 -2.12 2.62
C TYR A 16 -9.92 -1.34 3.92
N TYR A 17 -9.49 -1.97 5.01
CA TYR A 17 -9.32 -1.30 6.30
C TYR A 17 -7.88 -0.87 6.56
N ALA A 18 -6.92 -1.58 6.00
CA ALA A 18 -5.50 -1.38 6.24
C ALA A 18 -4.92 -0.19 5.46
N ALA A 19 -5.23 -0.07 4.16
CA ALA A 19 -4.62 0.93 3.30
C ALA A 19 -4.93 2.39 3.71
N PRO A 20 -6.16 2.79 4.08
CA PRO A 20 -6.41 4.14 4.59
C PRO A 20 -5.60 4.43 5.85
N ARG A 21 -5.43 3.43 6.73
CA ARG A 21 -4.67 3.57 7.97
C ARG A 21 -3.17 3.67 7.70
N LEU A 22 -2.65 2.88 6.77
CA LEU A 22 -1.27 2.97 6.29
C LEU A 22 -0.98 4.39 5.80
N MET A 23 -1.78 4.86 4.85
CA MET A 23 -1.60 6.17 4.24
C MET A 23 -1.66 7.31 5.25
N GLN A 24 -2.62 7.27 6.18
CA GLN A 24 -2.76 8.27 7.24
C GLN A 24 -1.53 8.31 8.16
N ARG A 25 -1.05 7.13 8.60
CA ARG A 25 0.12 7.02 9.47
C ARG A 25 1.39 7.46 8.76
N LEU A 26 1.59 6.99 7.51
CA LEU A 26 2.76 7.32 6.72
C LEU A 26 2.81 8.82 6.40
N TRP A 27 1.67 9.43 6.04
CA TRP A 27 1.57 10.86 5.79
C TRP A 27 2.01 11.68 7.01
N GLY A 28 1.56 11.28 8.21
CA GLY A 28 1.98 11.89 9.46
C GLY A 28 3.46 11.63 9.80
N HIS A 29 3.96 10.40 9.60
CA HIS A 29 5.36 10.05 9.83
C HIS A 29 6.32 10.87 8.97
N LEU A 30 5.96 11.11 7.70
CA LEU A 30 6.73 11.95 6.78
C LEU A 30 6.55 13.46 7.03
N GLY A 31 5.77 13.86 8.02
CA GLY A 31 5.50 15.26 8.34
C GLY A 31 4.77 16.04 7.25
N LEU A 32 4.05 15.34 6.35
CA LEU A 32 3.43 15.95 5.18
C LEU A 32 2.18 16.76 5.55
N GLN A 33 2.00 17.87 4.86
CA GLN A 33 0.86 18.77 5.02
C GLN A 33 0.23 19.08 3.65
N PRO A 34 -1.06 19.43 3.62
CA PRO A 34 -2.04 19.39 4.72
C PRO A 34 -2.44 17.95 5.11
N PHE A 35 -3.16 17.80 6.22
CA PHE A 35 -3.74 16.50 6.59
C PHE A 35 -4.69 16.00 5.50
N VAL A 36 -4.57 14.72 5.16
CA VAL A 36 -5.39 14.05 4.14
C VAL A 36 -6.22 12.95 4.79
N GLN A 37 -7.51 12.98 4.57
CA GLN A 37 -8.41 11.87 4.89
C GLN A 37 -8.43 10.91 3.70
N TRP A 38 -8.06 9.65 3.91
CA TRP A 38 -8.01 8.63 2.87
C TRP A 38 -9.25 7.76 2.87
N ASP A 39 -9.89 7.62 1.70
CA ASP A 39 -11.08 6.79 1.50
C ASP A 39 -10.82 5.75 0.40
N ILE A 40 -11.42 4.57 0.55
CA ILE A 40 -11.46 3.60 -0.56
C ILE A 40 -12.49 4.07 -1.58
N ALA A 41 -12.02 4.40 -2.77
CA ALA A 41 -12.87 4.79 -3.89
C ALA A 41 -13.17 3.61 -4.83
N LEU A 42 -12.25 2.63 -4.91
CA LEU A 42 -12.43 1.39 -5.66
C LEU A 42 -11.69 0.25 -4.95
N GLN A 43 -12.35 -0.90 -4.81
CA GLN A 43 -11.76 -2.17 -4.40
C GLN A 43 -12.12 -3.20 -5.46
N ASN A 44 -11.12 -3.63 -6.25
CA ASN A 44 -11.33 -4.63 -7.30
C ASN A 44 -9.99 -5.15 -7.84
N SER A 45 -9.84 -6.45 -7.99
CA SER A 45 -8.63 -7.07 -8.58
C SER A 45 -8.50 -6.85 -10.09
N ASN A 46 -9.59 -6.49 -10.78
CA ASN A 46 -9.56 -6.34 -12.25
C ASN A 46 -8.85 -5.07 -12.73
N PHE A 47 -8.53 -4.10 -11.86
CA PHE A 47 -7.83 -2.89 -12.34
C PHE A 47 -6.34 -3.11 -12.65
N LYS A 48 -5.83 -4.31 -12.49
CA LYS A 48 -4.59 -4.77 -13.13
C LYS A 48 -4.70 -4.79 -14.66
N ASP A 49 -5.93 -4.86 -15.20
CA ASP A 49 -6.24 -4.63 -16.61
C ASP A 49 -6.35 -3.13 -16.91
N ASP A 50 -5.53 -2.65 -17.83
CA ASP A 50 -5.40 -1.23 -18.15
C ASP A 50 -6.71 -0.63 -18.71
N ALA A 51 -7.46 -1.40 -19.51
CA ALA A 51 -8.75 -0.93 -20.06
C ALA A 51 -9.82 -0.81 -18.97
N TYR A 52 -9.87 -1.78 -18.06
CA TYR A 52 -10.76 -1.72 -16.91
C TYR A 52 -10.41 -0.54 -16.00
N LEU A 53 -9.13 -0.34 -15.69
CA LEU A 53 -8.67 0.80 -14.89
C LEU A 53 -9.08 2.12 -15.52
N ALA A 54 -8.84 2.31 -16.81
CA ALA A 54 -9.21 3.52 -17.55
C ALA A 54 -10.73 3.80 -17.46
N ALA A 55 -11.56 2.75 -17.62
CA ALA A 55 -13.01 2.87 -17.49
C ALA A 55 -13.45 3.31 -16.08
N GLN A 56 -12.82 2.75 -15.03
CA GLN A 56 -13.12 3.10 -13.64
C GLN A 56 -12.69 4.54 -13.30
N LEU A 57 -11.53 4.98 -13.78
CA LEU A 57 -11.06 6.36 -13.62
C LEU A 57 -12.08 7.35 -14.20
N ASN A 58 -12.52 7.11 -15.42
CA ASN A 58 -13.53 7.95 -16.08
C ASN A 58 -14.88 7.94 -15.32
N SER A 59 -15.31 6.77 -14.83
CA SER A 59 -16.56 6.64 -14.07
C SER A 59 -16.50 7.39 -12.74
N ILE A 60 -15.43 7.20 -11.97
CA ILE A 60 -15.34 7.73 -10.60
C ILE A 60 -15.03 9.24 -10.61
N PHE A 61 -14.10 9.67 -11.45
CA PHE A 61 -13.67 11.07 -11.48
C PHE A 61 -14.44 11.94 -12.46
N GLY A 62 -15.00 11.36 -13.53
CA GLY A 62 -15.89 12.07 -14.46
C GLY A 62 -17.24 12.45 -13.82
N LEU A 63 -17.80 11.56 -12.98
CA LEU A 63 -19.12 11.78 -12.35
C LEU A 63 -19.03 12.46 -10.97
N ARG A 64 -17.86 12.41 -10.29
CA ARG A 64 -17.67 12.90 -8.91
C ARG A 64 -16.63 14.02 -8.85
N ASN A 65 -16.75 14.97 -9.77
CA ASN A 65 -15.82 16.09 -9.86
C ASN A 65 -15.70 16.82 -8.51
N GLY A 66 -14.47 16.94 -7.98
CA GLY A 66 -14.14 17.68 -6.76
C GLY A 66 -14.28 16.93 -5.43
N ARG A 67 -14.68 15.64 -5.42
CA ARG A 67 -14.77 14.88 -4.16
C ARG A 67 -13.38 14.55 -3.60
N TYR A 68 -12.43 14.20 -4.46
CA TYR A 68 -11.08 13.83 -4.10
C TYR A 68 -10.08 14.82 -4.68
N GLN A 69 -9.00 15.04 -3.96
CA GLN A 69 -7.91 15.92 -4.37
C GLN A 69 -6.62 15.16 -4.69
N LEU A 70 -6.58 13.86 -4.37
CA LEU A 70 -5.47 12.95 -4.62
C LEU A 70 -5.99 11.56 -4.99
N LEU A 71 -5.18 10.80 -5.75
CA LEU A 71 -5.42 9.38 -6.01
C LEU A 71 -4.14 8.57 -5.77
N VAL A 72 -4.27 7.44 -5.08
CA VAL A 72 -3.26 6.37 -5.06
C VAL A 72 -3.89 5.08 -5.59
N VAL A 73 -3.25 4.48 -6.58
CA VAL A 73 -3.56 3.14 -7.07
C VAL A 73 -2.51 2.18 -6.50
N MET A 74 -2.96 1.19 -5.71
CA MET A 74 -2.08 0.23 -5.05
C MET A 74 -2.63 -1.18 -5.24
N PHE A 75 -1.79 -2.09 -5.75
CA PHE A 75 -2.12 -3.50 -5.91
C PHE A 75 -0.85 -4.36 -5.92
N ASP A 76 -1.00 -5.63 -5.56
CA ASP A 76 0.10 -6.56 -5.49
C ASP A 76 0.68 -6.90 -6.86
N SER A 77 1.99 -7.09 -6.92
CA SER A 77 2.71 -7.39 -8.17
C SER A 77 2.97 -8.88 -8.38
N ASP A 78 2.48 -9.74 -7.48
CA ASP A 78 2.76 -11.18 -7.48
C ASP A 78 1.96 -11.98 -8.51
N GLU A 79 0.88 -11.40 -9.02
CA GLU A 79 -0.09 -12.15 -9.79
C GLU A 79 0.43 -12.65 -11.13
N LYS A 80 0.30 -13.95 -11.30
CA LYS A 80 0.49 -14.61 -12.58
C LYS A 80 -0.79 -14.55 -13.40
N LYS A 81 -0.92 -13.54 -14.26
CA LYS A 81 -1.83 -13.70 -15.38
C LYS A 81 -1.09 -14.49 -16.45
N ASN A 82 -1.55 -15.70 -16.76
CA ASN A 82 -0.94 -16.62 -17.77
C ASN A 82 0.49 -17.08 -17.45
N GLY A 83 0.86 -17.20 -16.17
CA GLY A 83 2.16 -17.75 -15.79
C GLY A 83 3.33 -16.76 -15.69
N ALA A 84 3.16 -15.50 -16.10
CA ALA A 84 4.17 -14.46 -15.94
C ALA A 84 3.93 -13.65 -14.66
N CYS A 85 4.99 -13.47 -13.87
CA CYS A 85 4.98 -12.54 -12.73
C CYS A 85 4.99 -11.12 -13.29
N MET A 86 4.11 -10.24 -12.80
CA MET A 86 4.18 -8.82 -13.17
C MET A 86 5.36 -8.17 -12.47
N CYS A 87 6.32 -7.67 -13.26
CA CYS A 87 7.43 -6.92 -12.70
C CYS A 87 6.94 -5.52 -12.28
N PRO A 88 7.10 -5.10 -11.00
CA PRO A 88 6.70 -3.76 -10.58
C PRO A 88 7.38 -2.64 -11.38
N ARG A 89 8.61 -2.90 -11.85
CA ARG A 89 9.38 -1.94 -12.67
C ARG A 89 8.76 -1.67 -14.04
N ASP A 90 8.05 -2.67 -14.57
CA ASP A 90 7.38 -2.56 -15.88
C ASP A 90 5.91 -2.15 -15.70
N LYS A 91 5.19 -2.81 -14.78
CA LYS A 91 3.77 -2.60 -14.57
C LYS A 91 3.47 -1.25 -13.90
N GLY A 92 4.30 -0.79 -12.98
CA GLY A 92 4.14 0.51 -12.34
C GLY A 92 4.12 1.67 -13.34
N PRO A 93 5.16 1.82 -14.19
CA PRO A 93 5.17 2.84 -15.26
C PRO A 93 4.01 2.68 -16.24
N SER A 94 3.69 1.46 -16.70
CA SER A 94 2.57 1.26 -17.65
C SER A 94 1.22 1.64 -17.04
N THR A 95 1.00 1.33 -15.77
CA THR A 95 -0.22 1.76 -15.05
C THR A 95 -0.24 3.28 -14.86
N ALA A 96 0.90 3.91 -14.61
CA ALA A 96 1.01 5.37 -14.53
C ALA A 96 0.70 6.02 -15.89
N ASP A 97 1.04 5.37 -17.03
CA ASP A 97 0.65 5.85 -18.36
C ASP A 97 -0.87 5.83 -18.56
N VAL A 98 -1.56 4.82 -18.04
CA VAL A 98 -3.04 4.79 -18.04
C VAL A 98 -3.61 5.99 -17.27
N LEU A 99 -3.06 6.29 -16.09
CA LEU A 99 -3.49 7.44 -15.30
C LEU A 99 -3.20 8.78 -16.01
N ARG A 100 -2.04 8.90 -16.66
CA ARG A 100 -1.69 10.08 -17.47
C ARG A 100 -2.64 10.26 -18.64
N ALA A 101 -2.94 9.17 -19.37
CA ALA A 101 -3.89 9.20 -20.48
C ALA A 101 -5.30 9.59 -20.05
N ALA A 102 -5.72 9.22 -18.84
CA ALA A 102 -7.00 9.65 -18.26
C ALA A 102 -7.03 11.13 -17.91
N ASN A 103 -5.88 11.81 -17.86
CA ASN A 103 -5.72 13.25 -17.64
C ASN A 103 -6.58 13.78 -16.46
N LEU A 104 -6.52 13.09 -15.32
CA LEU A 104 -7.30 13.45 -14.14
C LEU A 104 -6.98 14.87 -13.67
N PRO A 105 -7.97 15.61 -13.14
CA PRO A 105 -7.78 16.97 -12.62
C PRO A 105 -7.05 16.99 -11.26
N ILE A 106 -6.60 15.84 -10.78
CA ILE A 106 -5.94 15.63 -9.47
C ILE A 106 -4.62 14.88 -9.63
N PRO A 107 -3.61 15.17 -8.82
CA PRO A 107 -2.38 14.41 -8.82
C PRO A 107 -2.64 12.97 -8.36
N SER A 108 -1.93 12.06 -8.99
CA SER A 108 -2.14 10.63 -8.82
C SER A 108 -0.81 9.91 -8.63
N ALA A 109 -0.83 8.75 -7.97
CA ALA A 109 0.34 7.90 -7.81
C ALA A 109 -0.01 6.42 -7.99
N VAL A 110 0.94 5.66 -8.53
CA VAL A 110 0.88 4.20 -8.62
C VAL A 110 1.97 3.62 -7.71
N VAL A 111 1.58 2.70 -6.85
CA VAL A 111 2.50 1.98 -5.96
C VAL A 111 2.17 0.50 -6.02
N LEU A 112 3.15 -0.30 -6.37
CA LEU A 112 3.03 -1.74 -6.41
C LEU A 112 3.91 -2.33 -5.31
N PRO A 113 3.33 -2.87 -4.22
CA PRO A 113 4.07 -3.73 -3.31
C PRO A 113 4.81 -4.81 -4.11
N TYR A 114 6.09 -5.02 -3.79
CA TYR A 114 6.85 -6.09 -4.43
C TYR A 114 6.29 -7.42 -3.94
N LYS A 115 5.74 -8.19 -4.86
CA LYS A 115 4.94 -9.39 -4.65
C LYS A 115 3.63 -9.07 -3.91
N GLU A 116 3.62 -8.94 -2.59
CA GLU A 116 2.43 -8.74 -1.76
C GLU A 116 2.62 -7.62 -0.72
N TYR A 117 1.54 -7.04 -0.27
CA TYR A 117 1.49 -6.08 0.82
C TYR A 117 2.13 -6.65 2.12
N GLU A 118 1.98 -7.94 2.33
CA GLU A 118 2.49 -8.68 3.49
C GLU A 118 4.01 -8.66 3.62
N HIS A 119 4.75 -8.44 2.54
CA HIS A 119 6.22 -8.33 2.61
C HIS A 119 6.69 -7.16 3.50
N TRP A 120 5.90 -6.11 3.64
CA TRP A 120 6.19 -5.05 4.61
C TRP A 120 6.05 -5.52 6.06
N PHE A 121 5.14 -6.48 6.31
CA PHE A 121 5.01 -7.11 7.63
C PHE A 121 6.18 -8.03 7.92
N VAL A 122 6.55 -8.86 6.94
CA VAL A 122 7.72 -9.76 7.07
C VAL A 122 8.97 -8.96 7.39
N ALA A 123 9.19 -7.83 6.72
CA ALA A 123 10.30 -6.94 6.98
C ALA A 123 10.30 -6.36 8.42
N CYS A 124 9.13 -6.22 9.04
CA CYS A 124 9.00 -5.74 10.41
C CYS A 124 9.04 -6.86 11.48
N LEU A 125 9.00 -8.14 11.11
CA LEU A 125 9.01 -9.23 12.09
C LEU A 125 10.19 -9.14 13.08
N PRO A 126 11.43 -8.80 12.68
CA PRO A 126 12.53 -8.66 13.61
C PRO A 126 12.28 -7.66 14.75
N VAL A 127 11.58 -6.57 14.47
CA VAL A 127 11.23 -5.55 15.48
C VAL A 127 9.93 -5.87 16.21
N TRP A 128 9.22 -6.92 15.82
CA TRP A 128 8.00 -7.41 16.46
C TRP A 128 8.21 -8.66 17.32
N ALA A 129 9.43 -9.14 17.46
CA ALA A 129 9.76 -10.30 18.28
C ALA A 129 9.12 -10.23 19.67
N GLY A 130 8.41 -11.29 20.07
CA GLY A 130 7.68 -11.38 21.33
C GLY A 130 6.48 -10.44 21.49
N ARG A 131 6.13 -9.62 20.52
CA ARG A 131 5.00 -8.69 20.63
C ARG A 131 3.67 -9.40 20.40
N GLN A 132 2.67 -8.93 21.14
CA GLN A 132 1.28 -9.31 20.94
C GLN A 132 0.62 -8.42 19.87
N VAL A 133 -0.14 -9.03 19.00
CA VAL A 133 -1.00 -8.38 18.00
C VAL A 133 -2.41 -8.29 18.56
N VAL A 134 -2.98 -7.11 18.55
CA VAL A 134 -4.31 -6.83 19.08
C VAL A 134 -5.20 -6.27 17.98
N ASP A 135 -6.42 -6.78 17.83
CA ASP A 135 -7.40 -6.19 16.92
C ASP A 135 -7.72 -4.75 17.36
N PRO A 136 -7.44 -3.74 16.54
CA PRO A 136 -7.65 -2.35 16.93
C PRO A 136 -9.12 -1.96 17.09
N ARG A 137 -10.06 -2.77 16.58
CA ARG A 137 -11.50 -2.53 16.64
C ARG A 137 -12.11 -3.11 17.91
N THR A 138 -11.67 -4.32 18.30
CA THR A 138 -12.25 -5.06 19.43
C THR A 138 -11.36 -5.04 20.68
N GLN A 139 -10.09 -4.64 20.53
CA GLN A 139 -9.07 -4.70 21.58
C GLN A 139 -8.78 -6.13 22.09
N GLN A 140 -9.17 -7.14 21.32
CA GLN A 140 -8.90 -8.54 21.65
C GLN A 140 -7.56 -8.98 21.06
N PRO A 141 -6.80 -9.84 21.78
CA PRO A 141 -5.61 -10.47 21.24
C PRO A 141 -5.95 -11.32 19.99
N LEU A 142 -5.16 -11.17 18.95
CA LEU A 142 -5.24 -11.99 17.74
C LEU A 142 -4.18 -13.08 17.75
N CYS A 143 -2.93 -12.68 17.94
CA CYS A 143 -1.78 -13.59 18.00
C CYS A 143 -0.64 -12.95 18.78
N ALA A 144 0.43 -13.71 19.04
CA ALA A 144 1.70 -13.18 19.49
C ALA A 144 2.83 -13.81 18.68
N PHE A 145 3.86 -13.03 18.37
CA PHE A 145 5.04 -13.51 17.66
C PHE A 145 6.02 -14.24 18.59
N VAL A 146 6.82 -15.13 18.01
CA VAL A 146 7.94 -15.80 18.71
C VAL A 146 8.97 -14.77 19.17
N GLN A 147 9.82 -15.17 20.13
CA GLN A 147 10.90 -14.31 20.66
C GLN A 147 12.07 -14.14 19.69
N ASP A 148 12.28 -15.12 18.81
CA ASP A 148 13.31 -15.07 17.78
C ASP A 148 12.68 -15.08 16.39
N THR A 149 12.80 -13.99 15.71
CA THR A 149 12.28 -13.75 14.36
C THR A 149 13.40 -13.41 13.37
N THR A 150 14.67 -13.68 13.74
CA THR A 150 15.83 -13.31 12.90
C THR A 150 15.81 -13.98 11.53
N ALA A 151 15.31 -15.22 11.46
CA ALA A 151 15.16 -15.97 10.21
C ALA A 151 13.98 -15.48 9.31
N ALA A 152 13.15 -14.57 9.80
CA ALA A 152 11.99 -14.10 9.02
C ALA A 152 12.41 -13.44 7.69
N LEU A 153 13.52 -12.72 7.67
CA LEU A 153 14.02 -12.05 6.48
C LEU A 153 14.51 -13.00 5.40
N ASP A 154 14.91 -14.23 5.75
CA ASP A 154 15.31 -15.26 4.77
C ASP A 154 14.13 -15.64 3.85
N GLY A 155 12.89 -15.56 4.37
CA GLY A 155 11.64 -15.80 3.63
C GLY A 155 11.17 -14.65 2.75
N ILE A 156 11.73 -13.46 2.91
CA ILE A 156 11.22 -12.24 2.25
C ILE A 156 11.32 -12.30 0.71
N ASN A 157 12.26 -13.09 0.19
CA ASN A 157 12.39 -13.35 -1.25
C ASN A 157 11.43 -14.44 -1.76
N GLY A 158 10.68 -15.10 -0.87
CA GLY A 158 9.62 -16.03 -1.21
C GLY A 158 8.50 -15.36 -2.01
N ARG A 159 7.58 -16.14 -2.55
CA ARG A 159 6.43 -15.62 -3.30
C ARG A 159 5.25 -15.24 -2.41
N ASP A 160 5.19 -15.83 -1.24
CA ASP A 160 4.09 -15.73 -0.29
C ASP A 160 4.60 -15.02 0.97
N GLY A 161 4.08 -13.83 1.23
CA GLY A 161 4.37 -13.09 2.45
C GLY A 161 3.62 -13.64 3.68
N LYS A 162 2.58 -14.45 3.48
CA LYS A 162 1.72 -14.99 4.56
C LYS A 162 2.38 -16.13 5.30
N GLY A 163 3.02 -17.04 4.57
CA GLY A 163 3.75 -18.16 5.16
C GLY A 163 4.78 -17.72 6.21
N PRO A 164 5.73 -16.80 5.88
CA PRO A 164 6.68 -16.28 6.86
C PRO A 164 6.03 -15.62 8.08
N ILE A 165 4.86 -14.99 7.93
CA ILE A 165 4.13 -14.43 9.07
C ILE A 165 3.62 -15.56 9.96
N ASP A 166 2.96 -16.59 9.38
CA ASP A 166 2.42 -17.73 10.11
C ASP A 166 3.53 -18.52 10.85
N ASP A 167 4.66 -18.75 10.21
CA ASP A 167 5.80 -19.45 10.80
C ASP A 167 6.35 -18.77 12.06
N HIS A 168 6.07 -17.48 12.23
CA HIS A 168 6.52 -16.69 13.38
C HIS A 168 5.43 -16.39 14.40
N ILE A 169 4.20 -16.91 14.22
CA ILE A 169 3.15 -16.84 15.24
C ILE A 169 3.40 -17.91 16.31
N ALA A 170 3.66 -17.49 17.56
CA ALA A 170 3.82 -18.39 18.68
C ALA A 170 2.50 -18.87 19.27
N THR A 171 1.50 -17.99 19.33
CA THR A 171 0.18 -18.26 19.90
C THR A 171 -0.90 -17.45 19.18
N GLY A 172 -2.13 -17.96 19.17
CA GLY A 172 -3.27 -17.30 18.58
C GLY A 172 -3.68 -17.93 17.24
N GLU A 173 -4.39 -17.16 16.42
CA GLU A 173 -4.86 -17.64 15.12
C GLU A 173 -3.81 -17.44 14.02
N PRO A 174 -3.75 -18.34 13.03
CA PRO A 174 -2.96 -18.13 11.81
C PRO A 174 -3.33 -16.82 11.12
N TYR A 175 -2.38 -16.26 10.36
CA TYR A 175 -2.59 -15.01 9.64
C TYR A 175 -3.78 -15.09 8.68
N ARG A 176 -4.63 -14.07 8.75
CA ARG A 176 -5.74 -13.86 7.81
C ARG A 176 -5.82 -12.39 7.45
N GLU A 177 -5.78 -12.06 6.18
CA GLU A 177 -5.84 -10.68 5.68
C GLU A 177 -6.96 -9.86 6.33
N THR A 178 -8.18 -10.41 6.33
CA THR A 178 -9.36 -9.69 6.84
C THR A 178 -9.33 -9.40 8.34
N THR A 179 -8.53 -10.12 9.10
CA THR A 179 -8.44 -10.01 10.56
C THR A 179 -7.16 -9.33 11.01
N HIS A 180 -6.01 -9.77 10.48
CA HIS A 180 -4.70 -9.36 10.98
C HIS A 180 -4.12 -8.13 10.25
N GLN A 181 -4.43 -7.95 8.95
CA GLN A 181 -3.76 -6.94 8.12
C GLN A 181 -3.90 -5.52 8.69
N LEU A 182 -5.09 -5.15 9.19
CA LEU A 182 -5.28 -3.84 9.83
C LEU A 182 -4.42 -3.70 11.11
N ALA A 183 -4.38 -4.74 11.94
CA ALA A 183 -3.60 -4.72 13.19
C ALA A 183 -2.09 -4.62 12.90
N LEU A 184 -1.59 -5.45 11.99
CA LEU A 184 -0.18 -5.42 11.59
C LEU A 184 0.19 -4.10 10.89
N THR A 185 -0.71 -3.54 10.08
CA THR A 185 -0.50 -2.20 9.50
C THR A 185 -0.33 -1.13 10.59
N GLN A 186 -1.03 -1.24 11.71
CA GLN A 186 -0.84 -0.32 12.84
C GLN A 186 0.48 -0.53 13.58
N MET A 187 1.08 -1.70 13.47
CA MET A 187 2.37 -2.02 14.09
C MET A 187 3.57 -1.68 13.20
N LEU A 188 3.38 -1.41 11.89
CA LEU A 188 4.49 -1.11 10.98
C LEU A 188 5.42 -0.04 11.58
N ASP A 189 6.71 -0.36 11.62
CA ASP A 189 7.76 0.56 11.99
C ASP A 189 8.35 1.21 10.74
N PHE A 190 7.91 2.41 10.44
CA PHE A 190 8.32 3.11 9.23
C PHE A 190 9.80 3.53 9.25
N ALA A 191 10.36 3.81 10.43
CA ALA A 191 11.77 4.13 10.55
C ALA A 191 12.63 2.89 10.26
N HIS A 192 12.19 1.71 10.72
CA HIS A 192 12.84 0.44 10.40
C HIS A 192 12.76 0.14 8.90
N LEU A 193 11.58 0.28 8.28
CA LEU A 193 11.38 0.02 6.85
C LEU A 193 12.17 0.97 5.92
N GLN A 194 12.65 2.10 6.44
CA GLN A 194 13.49 3.05 5.72
C GLN A 194 15.00 2.86 5.95
N GLN A 195 15.40 1.86 6.75
CA GLN A 195 16.82 1.51 6.89
C GLN A 195 17.34 0.96 5.56
N PRO A 196 18.56 1.30 5.14
CA PRO A 196 19.07 0.95 3.80
C PRO A 196 19.02 -0.55 3.49
N ASP A 197 19.39 -1.39 4.45
CA ASP A 197 19.37 -2.85 4.34
C ASP A 197 17.95 -3.42 4.21
N ILE A 198 16.96 -2.80 4.86
CA ILE A 198 15.56 -3.19 4.77
C ILE A 198 14.91 -2.62 3.49
N ASP A 199 15.23 -1.38 3.11
CA ASP A 199 14.71 -0.78 1.85
C ASP A 199 15.17 -1.58 0.62
N GLU A 200 16.37 -2.17 0.64
CA GLU A 200 16.83 -3.09 -0.41
C GLU A 200 15.95 -4.35 -0.52
N LEU A 201 15.42 -4.85 0.59
CA LEU A 201 14.54 -6.02 0.63
C LEU A 201 13.10 -5.69 0.22
N VAL A 202 12.61 -4.52 0.60
CA VAL A 202 11.23 -4.09 0.33
C VAL A 202 11.17 -2.71 -0.36
N PRO A 203 11.77 -2.53 -1.54
CA PRO A 203 11.97 -1.23 -2.20
C PRO A 203 10.65 -0.51 -2.55
N ALA A 204 9.54 -1.26 -2.57
CA ALA A 204 8.21 -0.70 -2.79
C ALA A 204 7.78 0.23 -1.65
N PHE A 205 8.31 0.04 -0.42
CA PHE A 205 8.01 0.95 0.69
C PHE A 205 8.66 2.32 0.48
N GLY A 206 9.92 2.38 0.07
CA GLY A 206 10.57 3.62 -0.34
C GLY A 206 9.86 4.30 -1.52
N THR A 207 9.32 3.51 -2.45
CA THR A 207 8.48 4.03 -3.55
C THR A 207 7.19 4.66 -3.02
N LEU A 208 6.52 4.04 -2.04
CA LEU A 208 5.34 4.61 -1.39
C LEU A 208 5.66 5.94 -0.67
N CYS A 209 6.79 6.01 0.03
CA CYS A 209 7.25 7.26 0.67
C CYS A 209 7.44 8.39 -0.36
N ARG A 210 8.15 8.10 -1.46
CA ARG A 210 8.34 9.08 -2.55
C ARG A 210 7.03 9.49 -3.22
N ALA A 211 6.10 8.55 -3.40
CA ALA A 211 4.76 8.84 -3.92
C ALA A 211 3.99 9.81 -3.00
N CYS A 212 4.01 9.58 -1.68
CA CYS A 212 3.38 10.48 -0.71
C CYS A 212 4.00 11.89 -0.75
N GLN A 213 5.33 11.99 -0.79
CA GLN A 213 6.04 13.27 -0.91
C GLN A 213 5.69 14.01 -2.19
N PHE A 214 5.67 13.29 -3.32
CA PHE A 214 5.24 13.83 -4.61
C PHE A 214 3.81 14.35 -4.54
N LEU A 215 2.86 13.59 -4.03
CA LEU A 215 1.47 13.99 -3.91
C LEU A 215 1.31 15.23 -3.03
N ALA A 216 2.03 15.32 -1.92
CA ALA A 216 2.01 16.49 -1.05
C ALA A 216 2.54 17.75 -1.75
N GLN A 217 3.60 17.63 -2.54
CA GLN A 217 4.13 18.73 -3.35
C GLN A 217 3.11 19.21 -4.40
N GLN A 218 2.43 18.27 -5.05
CA GLN A 218 1.44 18.57 -6.08
C GLN A 218 0.13 19.15 -5.53
N LEU A 219 -0.20 18.93 -4.25
CA LEU A 219 -1.34 19.59 -3.60
C LEU A 219 -1.20 21.11 -3.56
N ALA A 220 0.02 21.61 -3.46
CA ALA A 220 0.29 23.07 -3.43
C ALA A 220 0.08 23.72 -4.82
N ASN A 221 0.34 22.97 -5.90
CA ASN A 221 0.25 23.44 -7.28
C ASN A 221 -0.29 22.31 -8.19
N PRO A 222 -1.58 21.95 -8.09
CA PRO A 222 -2.14 20.84 -8.83
C PRO A 222 -2.12 21.13 -10.34
N ALA A 223 -1.59 20.19 -11.13
CA ALA A 223 -1.66 20.20 -12.58
C ALA A 223 -2.37 18.93 -13.07
N PRO A 224 -3.30 19.03 -14.03
CA PRO A 224 -3.97 17.87 -14.61
C PRO A 224 -2.96 16.87 -15.19
N GLY A 225 -3.28 15.58 -15.09
CA GLY A 225 -2.43 14.51 -15.62
C GLY A 225 -1.10 14.29 -14.90
N THR A 226 -0.89 14.93 -13.74
CA THR A 226 0.34 14.75 -12.94
C THR A 226 0.32 13.42 -12.22
N VAL A 227 1.25 12.53 -12.54
CA VAL A 227 1.27 11.13 -12.07
C VAL A 227 2.67 10.72 -11.61
N TYR A 228 2.75 10.00 -10.47
CA TYR A 228 3.95 9.31 -9.99
C TYR A 228 3.86 7.80 -10.32
N PRO A 229 4.92 7.14 -10.78
CA PRO A 229 6.21 7.73 -11.13
C PRO A 229 6.08 8.71 -12.31
N PRO A 230 6.96 9.71 -12.40
CA PRO A 230 6.97 10.62 -13.54
C PRO A 230 7.26 9.85 -14.83
N ALA A 231 6.91 10.43 -15.97
CA ALA A 231 7.35 9.91 -17.26
C ALA A 231 8.89 9.94 -17.33
N PRO A 232 9.52 8.96 -18.00
CA PRO A 232 10.97 8.92 -18.18
C PRO A 232 11.50 10.10 -18.98
#